data_3f28f37e74f2a53ddc1a4f32d7fa3f7a
#
_entry.id   3f28f37e74f2a53ddc1a4f32d7fa3f7a
#
_cell.length_a   1.000
_cell.length_b   1.000
_cell.length_c   1.000
_cell.angle_alpha   90.00
_cell.angle_beta   90.00
_cell.angle_gamma   90.00
#
_symmetry.space_group_name_H-M   'P 1'
#
loop_
_entity.id
_entity.type
_entity.pdbx_description
1 polymer ?
#
loop_
_entity_poly.entity_id
_entity_poly.type
_entity_poly.pdbx_seq_one_letter_code
_entity_poly.pdbx_strand_id
1 'polypeptide(L)'
;GLDGVKKMSKSLDNYIGIDEEPNDMFGKVMSISDELMWRWFDLLSFKSDKEIKQLKASQEKGANPRDIKIELAKEIIARFHDEAAADSAYSNFVNQFQKKQTPEDIEEVDLTIASSSIALPNLLKDSGMLKSTSEAMRLIKQGAVKIDEQKIEDPKFQVEKGTNQTYQVGKRNFKKINVT
;
A
#
# COMPACT_ATOMS: atom_id res chain seq x y z
N GLY A 1 24.43 -8.18 7.28
CA GLY A 1 23.09 -8.54 7.72
C GLY A 1 22.03 -7.60 7.15
N LEU A 2 20.79 -7.76 7.55
CA LEU A 2 19.65 -6.95 7.08
C LEU A 2 19.80 -5.45 7.38
N ASP A 3 20.58 -5.10 8.40
CA ASP A 3 20.92 -3.72 8.77
C ASP A 3 22.00 -3.07 7.87
N GLY A 4 22.60 -3.85 6.97
CA GLY A 4 23.68 -3.39 6.07
C GLY A 4 25.03 -3.13 6.74
N VAL A 5 25.16 -3.31 8.04
CA VAL A 5 26.35 -2.97 8.84
C VAL A 5 26.98 -4.19 9.49
N LYS A 6 26.22 -4.93 10.30
CA LYS A 6 26.71 -6.11 11.01
C LYS A 6 26.76 -7.32 10.09
N LYS A 7 27.73 -8.22 10.37
CA LYS A 7 27.78 -9.50 9.68
C LYS A 7 26.45 -10.24 9.85
N MET A 8 25.93 -10.82 8.77
CA MET A 8 24.75 -11.69 8.80
C MET A 8 25.02 -12.89 9.68
N SER A 9 24.15 -13.15 10.67
CA SER A 9 24.28 -14.32 11.56
C SER A 9 22.94 -14.68 12.21
N LYS A 10 22.78 -15.98 12.53
CA LYS A 10 21.63 -16.50 13.26
C LYS A 10 21.52 -15.89 14.66
N SER A 11 22.64 -15.70 15.36
CA SER A 11 22.65 -15.15 16.72
C SER A 11 22.22 -13.68 16.80
N LEU A 12 22.29 -12.93 15.70
CA LEU A 12 21.87 -11.54 15.62
C LEU A 12 20.47 -11.39 14.98
N ASP A 13 19.88 -12.48 14.56
CA ASP A 13 18.57 -12.51 13.87
C ASP A 13 18.47 -11.49 12.70
N ASN A 14 19.59 -11.24 12.03
CA ASN A 14 19.73 -10.28 10.94
C ASN A 14 20.00 -10.94 9.59
N TYR A 15 19.41 -12.13 9.39
CA TYR A 15 19.58 -12.96 8.19
C TYR A 15 18.22 -13.33 7.57
N ILE A 16 18.29 -13.88 6.36
CA ILE A 16 17.17 -14.56 5.71
C ILE A 16 17.59 -16.01 5.50
N GLY A 17 16.82 -16.93 6.06
CA GLY A 17 16.99 -18.37 5.82
C GLY A 17 16.41 -18.75 4.47
N ILE A 18 17.05 -19.68 3.77
CA ILE A 18 16.58 -20.18 2.47
C ILE A 18 15.34 -21.10 2.61
N ASP A 19 15.08 -21.55 3.82
CA ASP A 19 13.96 -22.40 4.24
C ASP A 19 12.87 -21.64 5.02
N GLU A 20 12.99 -20.31 5.11
CA GLU A 20 11.96 -19.48 5.73
C GLU A 20 10.69 -19.42 4.88
N GLU A 21 9.55 -19.18 5.55
CA GLU A 21 8.27 -18.98 4.87
C GLU A 21 8.34 -17.81 3.87
N PRO A 22 7.75 -17.93 2.67
CA PRO A 22 7.81 -16.91 1.63
C PRO A 22 7.38 -15.51 2.07
N ASN A 23 6.38 -15.42 2.96
CA ASN A 23 5.91 -14.13 3.49
C ASN A 23 6.94 -13.45 4.38
N ASP A 24 7.66 -14.23 5.20
CA ASP A 24 8.69 -13.71 6.10
C ASP A 24 9.92 -13.28 5.29
N MET A 25 10.34 -14.08 4.31
CA MET A 25 11.40 -13.72 3.37
C MET A 25 11.06 -12.40 2.66
N PHE A 26 9.83 -12.25 2.16
CA PHE A 26 9.37 -11.05 1.47
C PHE A 26 9.46 -9.82 2.39
N GLY A 27 8.93 -9.94 3.60
CA GLY A 27 8.98 -8.86 4.60
C GLY A 27 10.41 -8.44 4.94
N LYS A 28 11.32 -9.39 5.12
CA LYS A 28 12.73 -9.15 5.41
C LYS A 28 13.44 -8.46 4.24
N VAL A 29 13.23 -8.90 2.99
CA VAL A 29 13.79 -8.21 1.81
C VAL A 29 13.25 -6.79 1.68
N MET A 30 11.97 -6.58 1.92
CA MET A 30 11.37 -5.24 1.87
C MET A 30 11.90 -4.31 2.99
N SER A 31 12.43 -4.84 4.07
CA SER A 31 12.95 -4.07 5.21
C SER A 31 14.37 -3.51 5.00
N ILE A 32 15.15 -4.04 4.05
CA ILE A 32 16.53 -3.58 3.81
C ILE A 32 16.54 -2.14 3.28
N SER A 33 17.66 -1.44 3.49
CA SER A 33 17.87 -0.10 2.92
C SER A 33 17.99 -0.16 1.39
N ASP A 34 17.74 0.96 0.71
CA ASP A 34 17.89 1.04 -0.75
C ASP A 34 19.36 0.85 -1.19
N GLU A 35 20.30 1.27 -0.36
CA GLU A 35 21.73 1.04 -0.60
C GLU A 35 22.06 -0.47 -0.55
N LEU A 36 21.56 -1.17 0.46
CA LEU A 36 21.77 -2.61 0.59
C LEU A 36 21.04 -3.39 -0.51
N MET A 37 19.87 -2.92 -0.96
CA MET A 37 19.15 -3.50 -2.10
C MET A 37 20.03 -3.58 -3.34
N TRP A 38 20.75 -2.53 -3.71
CA TRP A 38 21.64 -2.54 -4.88
C TRP A 38 22.78 -3.53 -4.74
N ARG A 39 23.37 -3.62 -3.53
CA ARG A 39 24.39 -4.62 -3.26
C ARG A 39 23.84 -6.05 -3.40
N TRP A 40 22.59 -6.27 -3.01
CA TRP A 40 21.95 -7.56 -3.16
C TRP A 40 21.61 -7.89 -4.62
N PHE A 41 21.22 -6.91 -5.41
CA PHE A 41 21.12 -7.10 -6.87
C PHE A 41 22.45 -7.53 -7.46
N ASP A 42 23.54 -6.86 -7.14
CA ASP A 42 24.87 -7.17 -7.66
C ASP A 42 25.37 -8.56 -7.23
N LEU A 43 24.95 -9.10 -6.08
CA LEU A 43 25.45 -10.34 -5.52
C LEU A 43 24.49 -11.54 -5.66
N LEU A 44 23.20 -11.30 -5.68
CA LEU A 44 22.19 -12.36 -5.56
C LEU A 44 21.25 -12.46 -6.76
N SER A 45 21.08 -11.40 -7.56
CA SER A 45 20.18 -11.44 -8.71
C SER A 45 20.78 -12.20 -9.87
N PHE A 46 19.94 -12.82 -10.69
CA PHE A 46 20.31 -13.39 -11.99
C PHE A 46 20.23 -12.37 -13.12
N LYS A 47 19.78 -11.14 -12.84
CA LYS A 47 19.76 -10.06 -13.82
C LYS A 47 21.20 -9.75 -14.28
N SER A 48 21.34 -9.46 -15.55
CA SER A 48 22.62 -9.00 -16.12
C SER A 48 22.99 -7.60 -15.58
N ASP A 49 24.27 -7.28 -15.63
CA ASP A 49 24.78 -5.93 -15.28
C ASP A 49 24.06 -4.82 -16.06
N LYS A 50 23.64 -5.10 -17.29
CA LYS A 50 22.90 -4.15 -18.11
C LYS A 50 21.51 -3.87 -17.54
N GLU A 51 20.79 -4.91 -17.11
CA GLU A 51 19.47 -4.77 -16.49
C GLU A 51 19.55 -4.06 -15.16
N ILE A 52 20.54 -4.41 -14.32
CA ILE A 52 20.77 -3.72 -13.04
C ILE A 52 21.08 -2.24 -13.25
N LYS A 53 21.91 -1.90 -14.26
CA LYS A 53 22.16 -0.50 -14.63
C LYS A 53 20.92 0.23 -15.10
N GLN A 54 20.02 -0.45 -15.84
CA GLN A 54 18.75 0.11 -16.27
C GLN A 54 17.81 0.39 -15.07
N LEU A 55 17.74 -0.51 -14.10
CA LEU A 55 16.99 -0.30 -12.86
C LEU A 55 17.54 0.89 -12.05
N LYS A 56 18.88 1.00 -11.90
CA LYS A 56 19.53 2.15 -11.26
C LYS A 56 19.17 3.47 -11.97
N ALA A 57 19.26 3.49 -13.29
CA ALA A 57 18.89 4.66 -14.09
C ALA A 57 17.39 5.00 -14.02
N SER A 58 16.51 4.00 -13.87
CA SER A 58 15.08 4.23 -13.68
C SER A 58 14.78 4.91 -12.34
N GLN A 59 15.48 4.52 -11.27
CA GLN A 59 15.36 5.15 -9.96
C GLN A 59 15.82 6.62 -10.00
N GLU A 60 16.93 6.92 -10.68
CA GLU A 60 17.40 8.30 -10.88
C GLU A 60 16.38 9.17 -11.64
N LYS A 61 15.56 8.54 -12.49
CA LYS A 61 14.45 9.20 -13.22
C LYS A 61 13.14 9.25 -12.45
N GLY A 62 13.12 8.82 -11.19
CA GLY A 62 11.97 8.92 -10.29
C GLY A 62 11.17 7.64 -10.12
N ALA A 63 11.64 6.49 -10.61
CA ALA A 63 11.01 5.20 -10.28
C ALA A 63 11.09 4.95 -8.76
N ASN A 64 10.01 4.39 -8.21
CA ASN A 64 9.93 4.14 -6.78
C ASN A 64 10.87 2.98 -6.38
N PRO A 65 11.83 3.20 -5.47
CA PRO A 65 12.72 2.12 -4.97
C PRO A 65 11.96 0.92 -4.41
N ARG A 66 10.77 1.14 -3.87
CA ARG A 66 9.89 0.08 -3.38
C ARG A 66 9.57 -0.94 -4.47
N ASP A 67 9.26 -0.48 -5.68
CA ASP A 67 8.86 -1.37 -6.78
C ASP A 67 10.06 -2.19 -7.27
N ILE A 68 11.23 -1.59 -7.31
CA ILE A 68 12.50 -2.27 -7.62
C ILE A 68 12.81 -3.32 -6.54
N LYS A 69 12.58 -3.00 -5.27
CA LYS A 69 12.79 -3.95 -4.15
C LYS A 69 11.83 -5.13 -4.20
N ILE A 70 10.58 -4.90 -4.65
CA ILE A 70 9.60 -5.96 -4.89
C ILE A 70 10.11 -6.96 -5.95
N GLU A 71 10.72 -6.48 -7.04
CA GLU A 71 11.31 -7.36 -8.05
C GLU A 71 12.40 -8.25 -7.44
N LEU A 72 13.29 -7.69 -6.64
CA LEU A 72 14.33 -8.45 -5.94
C LEU A 72 13.75 -9.49 -4.98
N ALA A 73 12.74 -9.10 -4.20
CA ALA A 73 12.07 -10.00 -3.27
C ALA A 73 11.44 -11.20 -3.99
N LYS A 74 10.70 -10.93 -5.05
CA LYS A 74 10.08 -11.98 -5.88
C LYS A 74 11.12 -12.92 -6.49
N GLU A 75 12.22 -12.38 -7.03
CA GLU A 75 13.29 -13.18 -7.61
C GLU A 75 13.95 -14.09 -6.57
N ILE A 76 14.23 -13.58 -5.36
CA ILE A 76 14.84 -14.38 -4.29
C ILE A 76 13.89 -15.49 -3.86
N ILE A 77 12.61 -15.20 -3.64
CA ILE A 77 11.64 -16.20 -3.20
C ILE A 77 11.42 -17.26 -4.28
N ALA A 78 11.24 -16.85 -5.55
CA ALA A 78 11.07 -17.80 -6.65
C ALA A 78 12.23 -18.78 -6.79
N ARG A 79 13.44 -18.38 -6.41
CA ARG A 79 14.64 -19.22 -6.43
C ARG A 79 14.62 -20.33 -5.38
N PHE A 80 14.15 -20.05 -4.17
CA PHE A 80 14.21 -20.99 -3.03
C PHE A 80 12.89 -21.73 -2.82
N HIS A 81 11.80 -21.21 -3.36
CA HIS A 81 10.49 -21.83 -3.39
C HIS A 81 10.03 -21.98 -4.85
N ASP A 82 9.06 -21.16 -5.31
CA ASP A 82 8.60 -21.10 -6.69
C ASP A 82 7.98 -19.73 -7.01
N GLU A 83 7.60 -19.51 -8.27
CA GLU A 83 6.98 -18.26 -8.70
C GLU A 83 5.61 -18.03 -8.06
N ALA A 84 4.83 -19.09 -7.84
CA ALA A 84 3.50 -18.99 -7.21
C ALA A 84 3.62 -18.53 -5.76
N ALA A 85 4.61 -19.03 -5.01
CA ALA A 85 4.92 -18.59 -3.66
C ALA A 85 5.36 -17.12 -3.62
N ALA A 86 6.18 -16.68 -4.59
CA ALA A 86 6.61 -15.29 -4.70
C ALA A 86 5.43 -14.33 -4.97
N ASP A 87 4.51 -14.71 -5.87
CA ASP A 87 3.31 -13.93 -6.17
C ASP A 87 2.33 -13.88 -5.00
N SER A 88 2.18 -15.00 -4.29
CA SER A 88 1.36 -15.09 -3.09
C SER A 88 1.92 -14.20 -1.97
N ALA A 89 3.24 -14.26 -1.72
CA ALA A 89 3.91 -13.43 -0.72
C ALA A 89 3.78 -11.93 -1.04
N TYR A 90 3.92 -11.55 -2.30
CA TYR A 90 3.67 -10.18 -2.75
C TYR A 90 2.24 -9.74 -2.48
N SER A 91 1.25 -10.55 -2.87
CA SER A 91 -0.17 -10.27 -2.65
C SER A 91 -0.50 -10.10 -1.17
N ASN A 92 0.03 -11.00 -0.32
CA ASN A 92 -0.14 -10.92 1.12
C ASN A 92 0.51 -9.67 1.72
N PHE A 93 1.71 -9.30 1.24
CA PHE A 93 2.38 -8.07 1.66
C PHE A 93 1.57 -6.82 1.32
N VAL A 94 1.05 -6.73 0.09
CA VAL A 94 0.18 -5.62 -0.32
C VAL A 94 -1.08 -5.57 0.54
N ASN A 95 -1.75 -6.71 0.76
CA ASN A 95 -2.96 -6.81 1.57
C ASN A 95 -2.72 -6.42 3.04
N GLN A 96 -1.57 -6.80 3.62
CA GLN A 96 -1.21 -6.39 4.98
C GLN A 96 -1.03 -4.87 5.11
N PHE A 97 -0.43 -4.23 4.08
CA PHE A 97 -0.29 -2.77 4.08
C PHE A 97 -1.61 -2.06 3.87
N GLN A 98 -2.50 -2.61 3.03
CA GLN A 98 -3.85 -2.09 2.85
C GLN A 98 -4.66 -2.21 4.15
N LYS A 99 -4.66 -3.40 4.79
CA LYS A 99 -5.32 -3.61 6.10
C LYS A 99 -4.76 -2.74 7.22
N LYS A 100 -3.44 -2.48 7.25
CA LYS A 100 -2.83 -1.56 8.24
C LYS A 100 -3.20 -0.09 7.99
N GLN A 101 -3.61 0.27 6.78
CA GLN A 101 -4.11 1.62 6.47
C GLN A 101 -5.59 1.78 6.84
N THR A 102 -6.34 0.70 6.88
CA THR A 102 -7.76 0.69 7.28
C THR A 102 -7.81 0.22 8.74
N PRO A 103 -8.23 1.04 9.71
CA PRO A 103 -8.37 0.60 11.10
C PRO A 103 -9.29 -0.61 11.21
N GLU A 104 -8.99 -1.57 12.10
CA GLU A 104 -9.85 -2.73 12.35
C GLU A 104 -11.21 -2.33 12.97
N ASP A 105 -11.26 -1.16 13.58
CA ASP A 105 -12.44 -0.59 14.24
C ASP A 105 -12.84 0.71 13.51
N ILE A 106 -13.59 0.58 12.40
CA ILE A 106 -14.12 1.71 11.65
C ILE A 106 -15.48 2.08 12.21
N GLU A 107 -15.65 3.33 12.60
CA GLU A 107 -16.95 3.86 13.00
C GLU A 107 -17.97 3.70 11.87
N GLU A 108 -19.09 3.01 12.16
CA GLU A 108 -20.22 2.87 11.24
C GLU A 108 -21.25 3.97 11.48
N VAL A 109 -21.71 4.60 10.41
CA VAL A 109 -22.68 5.70 10.45
C VAL A 109 -23.81 5.42 9.46
N ASP A 110 -25.04 5.43 9.94
CA ASP A 110 -26.23 5.42 9.09
C ASP A 110 -26.60 6.86 8.72
N LEU A 111 -26.63 7.15 7.44
CA LEU A 111 -26.99 8.45 6.90
C LEU A 111 -28.26 8.35 6.07
N THR A 112 -29.36 8.81 6.64
CA THR A 112 -30.66 8.85 5.95
C THR A 112 -30.75 10.07 5.04
N ILE A 113 -31.03 9.85 3.76
CA ILE A 113 -31.22 10.91 2.77
C ILE A 113 -32.65 10.87 2.19
N ALA A 114 -33.20 12.05 1.90
CA ALA A 114 -34.54 12.17 1.33
C ALA A 114 -34.57 11.96 -0.21
N SER A 115 -33.43 12.13 -0.88
CA SER A 115 -33.27 12.00 -2.33
C SER A 115 -32.66 10.63 -2.71
N SER A 116 -32.67 10.31 -4.00
CA SER A 116 -32.06 9.08 -4.53
C SER A 116 -30.53 9.07 -4.48
N SER A 117 -29.89 10.24 -4.32
CA SER A 117 -28.44 10.38 -4.20
C SER A 117 -28.07 11.61 -3.38
N ILE A 118 -26.84 11.64 -2.91
CA ILE A 118 -26.22 12.75 -2.18
C ILE A 118 -24.87 13.11 -2.80
N ALA A 119 -24.57 14.40 -2.94
CA ALA A 119 -23.26 14.83 -3.38
C ALA A 119 -22.20 14.49 -2.33
N LEU A 120 -21.06 13.92 -2.77
CA LEU A 120 -19.97 13.48 -1.88
C LEU A 120 -19.53 14.55 -0.86
N PRO A 121 -19.38 15.86 -1.22
CA PRO A 121 -19.05 16.87 -0.22
C PRO A 121 -20.09 17.02 0.91
N ASN A 122 -21.38 16.85 0.61
CA ASN A 122 -22.45 16.89 1.61
C ASN A 122 -22.40 15.65 2.49
N LEU A 123 -22.25 14.46 1.89
CA LEU A 123 -22.12 13.21 2.63
C LEU A 123 -20.98 13.27 3.64
N LEU A 124 -19.80 13.75 3.24
CA LEU A 124 -18.63 13.85 4.10
C LEU A 124 -18.83 14.85 5.28
N LYS A 125 -19.63 15.90 5.05
CA LYS A 125 -20.01 16.84 6.11
C LYS A 125 -21.09 16.23 7.03
N ASP A 126 -22.15 15.67 6.46
CA ASP A 126 -23.32 15.22 7.22
C ASP A 126 -23.00 13.94 8.02
N SER A 127 -22.03 13.12 7.58
CA SER A 127 -21.47 12.00 8.34
C SER A 127 -20.49 12.43 9.45
N GLY A 128 -20.20 13.73 9.58
CA GLY A 128 -19.27 14.25 10.58
C GLY A 128 -17.79 13.98 10.28
N MET A 129 -17.45 13.50 9.08
CA MET A 129 -16.03 13.33 8.69
C MET A 129 -15.32 14.66 8.48
N LEU A 130 -16.04 15.68 8.02
CA LEU A 130 -15.52 17.02 7.77
C LEU A 130 -16.48 18.08 8.32
N LYS A 131 -15.91 19.25 8.61
CA LYS A 131 -16.68 20.36 9.22
C LYS A 131 -17.51 21.15 8.20
N SER A 132 -17.11 21.12 6.92
CA SER A 132 -17.78 21.90 5.87
C SER A 132 -17.67 21.27 4.50
N THR A 133 -18.66 21.57 3.63
CA THR A 133 -18.63 21.17 2.23
C THR A 133 -17.51 21.83 1.41
N SER A 134 -17.11 23.04 1.80
CA SER A 134 -15.97 23.74 1.17
C SER A 134 -14.65 23.00 1.42
N GLU A 135 -14.44 22.52 2.64
CA GLU A 135 -13.29 21.71 3.00
C GLU A 135 -13.32 20.37 2.23
N ALA A 136 -14.49 19.74 2.17
CA ALA A 136 -14.68 18.50 1.40
C ALA A 136 -14.31 18.67 -0.07
N MET A 137 -14.83 19.70 -0.73
CA MET A 137 -14.52 19.99 -2.15
C MET A 137 -13.01 20.21 -2.37
N ARG A 138 -12.34 20.89 -1.46
CA ARG A 138 -10.89 21.12 -1.54
C ARG A 138 -10.12 19.79 -1.43
N LEU A 139 -10.46 18.94 -0.44
CA LEU A 139 -9.80 17.67 -0.22
C LEU A 139 -10.05 16.65 -1.34
N ILE A 140 -11.26 16.64 -1.92
CA ILE A 140 -11.58 15.83 -3.10
C ILE A 140 -10.69 16.24 -4.28
N LYS A 141 -10.62 17.55 -4.60
CA LYS A 141 -9.74 18.05 -5.67
C LYS A 141 -8.25 17.76 -5.45
N GLN A 142 -7.82 17.67 -4.20
CA GLN A 142 -6.45 17.29 -3.84
C GLN A 142 -6.22 15.76 -3.90
N GLY A 143 -7.26 14.98 -4.20
CA GLY A 143 -7.20 13.53 -4.23
C GLY A 143 -6.95 12.91 -2.85
N ALA A 144 -7.37 13.58 -1.80
CA ALA A 144 -7.24 13.12 -0.42
C ALA A 144 -8.45 12.29 0.06
N VAL A 145 -9.45 12.07 -0.80
CA VAL A 145 -10.68 11.32 -0.50
C VAL A 145 -10.69 10.02 -1.29
N LYS A 146 -11.03 8.92 -0.62
CA LYS A 146 -11.23 7.60 -1.23
C LYS A 146 -12.55 7.00 -0.78
N ILE A 147 -13.15 6.21 -1.66
CA ILE A 147 -14.32 5.35 -1.40
C ILE A 147 -13.91 3.93 -1.76
N ASP A 148 -13.99 2.98 -0.81
CA ASP A 148 -13.54 1.59 -0.96
C ASP A 148 -12.15 1.51 -1.60
N GLU A 149 -11.19 2.30 -1.07
CA GLU A 149 -9.81 2.43 -1.53
C GLU A 149 -9.62 3.15 -2.88
N GLN A 150 -10.68 3.40 -3.64
CA GLN A 150 -10.63 4.13 -4.91
C GLN A 150 -10.59 5.64 -4.67
N LYS A 151 -9.61 6.30 -5.25
CA LYS A 151 -9.43 7.75 -5.16
C LYS A 151 -10.50 8.48 -5.96
N ILE A 152 -11.18 9.43 -5.32
CA ILE A 152 -12.19 10.29 -5.95
C ILE A 152 -11.63 11.72 -6.04
N GLU A 153 -11.63 12.27 -7.25
CA GLU A 153 -11.14 13.63 -7.54
C GLU A 153 -12.23 14.57 -8.08
N ASP A 154 -13.42 14.01 -8.39
CA ASP A 154 -14.55 14.83 -8.85
C ASP A 154 -15.40 15.32 -7.66
N PRO A 155 -15.44 16.64 -7.40
CA PRO A 155 -16.30 17.21 -6.34
C PRO A 155 -17.81 17.09 -6.60
N LYS A 156 -18.20 16.75 -7.83
CA LYS A 156 -19.60 16.55 -8.21
C LYS A 156 -20.05 15.09 -8.11
N PHE A 157 -19.16 14.21 -7.66
CA PHE A 157 -19.46 12.78 -7.48
C PHE A 157 -20.70 12.60 -6.62
N GLN A 158 -21.63 11.76 -7.10
CA GLN A 158 -22.87 11.44 -6.42
C GLN A 158 -22.79 10.04 -5.83
N VAL A 159 -23.23 9.92 -4.59
CA VAL A 159 -23.37 8.65 -3.89
C VAL A 159 -24.83 8.27 -3.86
N GLU A 160 -25.16 7.07 -4.33
CA GLU A 160 -26.53 6.60 -4.43
C GLU A 160 -27.05 6.10 -3.08
N LYS A 161 -28.35 6.26 -2.86
CA LYS A 161 -29.08 5.66 -1.75
C LYS A 161 -29.01 4.13 -1.81
N GLY A 162 -28.85 3.48 -0.66
CA GLY A 162 -28.69 2.03 -0.57
C GLY A 162 -27.23 1.55 -0.64
N THR A 163 -26.26 2.46 -0.69
CA THR A 163 -24.85 2.10 -0.66
C THR A 163 -24.32 1.95 0.76
N ASN A 164 -23.44 0.96 0.98
CA ASN A 164 -22.71 0.76 2.23
C ASN A 164 -21.22 0.66 1.89
N GLN A 165 -20.48 1.75 2.08
CA GLN A 165 -19.13 1.91 1.60
C GLN A 165 -18.22 2.50 2.66
N THR A 166 -16.91 2.22 2.54
CA THR A 166 -15.88 2.78 3.42
C THR A 166 -15.31 4.06 2.82
N TYR A 167 -15.43 5.16 3.55
CA TYR A 167 -14.92 6.48 3.17
C TYR A 167 -13.64 6.76 3.93
N GLN A 168 -12.63 7.24 3.22
CA GLN A 168 -11.37 7.69 3.80
C GLN A 168 -11.11 9.14 3.42
N VAL A 169 -10.77 9.97 4.42
CA VAL A 169 -10.34 11.35 4.23
C VAL A 169 -8.95 11.54 4.83
N GLY A 170 -7.97 11.81 3.98
CA GLY A 170 -6.57 11.84 4.38
C GLY A 170 -6.03 10.46 4.78
N LYS A 171 -5.09 10.43 5.75
CA LYS A 171 -4.38 9.19 6.13
C LYS A 171 -5.05 8.38 7.24
N ARG A 172 -5.87 9.01 8.08
CA ARG A 172 -6.32 8.42 9.37
C ARG A 172 -7.81 8.53 9.64
N ASN A 173 -8.57 9.28 8.85
CA ASN A 173 -9.99 9.46 9.08
C ASN A 173 -10.79 8.51 8.18
N PHE A 174 -11.36 7.48 8.78
CA PHE A 174 -12.15 6.44 8.12
C PHE A 174 -13.53 6.37 8.75
N LYS A 175 -14.56 6.21 7.92
CA LYS A 175 -15.92 5.85 8.35
C LYS A 175 -16.56 4.93 7.34
N LYS A 176 -17.31 3.96 7.81
CA LYS A 176 -18.17 3.15 6.98
C LYS A 176 -19.56 3.78 7.03
N ILE A 177 -20.07 4.21 5.89
CA ILE A 177 -21.32 4.95 5.80
C ILE A 177 -22.34 4.13 5.03
N ASN A 178 -23.47 3.88 5.69
CA ASN A 178 -24.64 3.24 5.10
C ASN A 178 -25.64 4.35 4.73
N VAL A 179 -25.88 4.56 3.44
CA VAL A 179 -26.78 5.63 2.93
C VAL A 179 -28.18 5.04 2.75
N THR A 180 -29.11 5.41 3.61
CA THR A 180 -30.49 4.89 3.66
C THR A 180 -31.53 5.93 3.26
#